data_6f3447d555e519911e412aaae463dd62
#
_entry.id   6f3447d555e519911e412aaae463dd62
#
_cell.length_a   1.000
_cell.length_b   1.000
_cell.length_c   1.000
_cell.angle_alpha   90.00
_cell.angle_beta   90.00
_cell.angle_gamma   90.00
#
_symmetry.space_group_name_H-M   'P 1'
#
loop_
_entity.id
_entity.type
_entity.pdbx_description
1 polymer ?
#
loop_
_entity_poly.entity_id
_entity_poly.type
_entity_poly.pdbx_seq_one_letter_code
_entity_poly.pdbx_strand_id
1 'polypeptide(L)'
;DEFVKVPGTTFKNTNGDAAVDHYQRVEEDIRLMAEMGLKTYRFSIAWARIFPTSMDEVNQKGLDFYHKLIDLCLENGIEPMVTIYHWDLPQFLQEKYRGWESREVITDFKKYAVTLFEAYGSKVKYWITINEQNIFTRMGWLTAQHPPKMSGEEKLYYQVNHNVFLAHAEAVLAFQDLVPDGMIGASFALHPSYAIDCKPENVVAKMDYDDLKNYWWMDIYAHGRYPKAAMKYLQ
;
A
#
# COMPACT_ATOMS: atom_id res chain seq x y z
N ASP A 1 -6.92 -1.65 -13.58
CA ASP A 1 -7.77 -2.08 -14.71
C ASP A 1 -7.74 -1.07 -15.85
N GLU A 2 -7.99 0.23 -15.62
CA GLU A 2 -7.97 1.22 -16.72
C GLU A 2 -6.59 1.37 -17.37
N PHE A 3 -5.53 1.30 -16.58
CA PHE A 3 -4.16 1.41 -17.08
C PHE A 3 -3.81 0.33 -18.11
N VAL A 4 -4.21 -0.92 -17.88
CA VAL A 4 -3.89 -2.03 -18.80
C VAL A 4 -4.71 -2.03 -20.08
N LYS A 5 -5.78 -1.23 -20.14
CA LYS A 5 -6.57 -1.03 -21.38
C LYS A 5 -5.86 -0.13 -22.41
N VAL A 6 -4.85 0.63 -21.97
CA VAL A 6 -4.06 1.49 -22.87
C VAL A 6 -3.03 0.64 -23.60
N PRO A 7 -3.04 0.57 -24.95
CA PRO A 7 -2.10 -0.25 -25.71
C PRO A 7 -0.64 0.08 -25.38
N GLY A 8 0.18 -0.95 -25.24
CA GLY A 8 1.63 -0.81 -24.97
C GLY A 8 2.00 -0.52 -23.51
N THR A 9 1.06 -0.49 -22.57
CA THR A 9 1.34 -0.30 -21.14
C THR A 9 1.78 -1.59 -20.46
N THR A 10 1.43 -2.74 -21.01
CA THR A 10 1.80 -4.06 -20.49
C THR A 10 2.50 -4.90 -21.55
N PHE A 11 3.27 -5.89 -21.10
CA PHE A 11 3.94 -6.81 -22.02
C PHE A 11 2.91 -7.55 -22.88
N LYS A 12 3.04 -7.43 -24.21
CA LYS A 12 2.11 -8.05 -25.19
C LYS A 12 0.63 -7.71 -24.96
N ASN A 13 0.33 -6.56 -24.37
CA ASN A 13 -1.02 -6.13 -23.99
C ASN A 13 -1.76 -7.15 -23.09
N THR A 14 -1.04 -7.87 -22.24
CA THR A 14 -1.64 -8.77 -21.25
C THR A 14 -2.36 -7.97 -20.16
N ASN A 15 -3.39 -8.57 -19.58
CA ASN A 15 -4.17 -8.00 -18.48
C ASN A 15 -4.30 -9.00 -17.32
N GLY A 16 -4.94 -8.58 -16.25
CA GLY A 16 -5.18 -9.40 -15.06
C GLY A 16 -6.59 -9.98 -14.95
N ASP A 17 -7.39 -9.98 -16.04
CA ASP A 17 -8.82 -10.30 -15.98
C ASP A 17 -9.09 -11.72 -15.47
N ALA A 18 -8.26 -12.68 -15.83
CA ALA A 18 -8.30 -14.04 -15.30
C ALA A 18 -7.12 -14.31 -14.36
N ALA A 19 -5.88 -14.08 -14.82
CA ALA A 19 -4.64 -14.39 -14.10
C ALA A 19 -4.67 -15.79 -13.49
N VAL A 20 -4.44 -15.92 -12.17
CA VAL A 20 -4.55 -17.19 -11.44
C VAL A 20 -5.98 -17.49 -10.97
N ASP A 21 -6.90 -16.58 -11.23
CA ASP A 21 -8.34 -16.71 -10.90
C ASP A 21 -8.62 -16.97 -9.40
N HIS A 22 -7.80 -16.37 -8.53
CA HIS A 22 -7.90 -16.56 -7.07
C HIS A 22 -9.31 -16.25 -6.52
N TYR A 23 -10.01 -15.28 -7.12
CA TYR A 23 -11.36 -14.92 -6.69
C TYR A 23 -12.33 -16.12 -6.76
N GLN A 24 -12.24 -16.95 -7.78
CA GLN A 24 -13.07 -18.13 -7.97
C GLN A 24 -12.51 -19.37 -7.25
N ARG A 25 -11.18 -19.41 -7.08
CA ARG A 25 -10.44 -20.57 -6.57
C ARG A 25 -9.98 -20.43 -5.12
N VAL A 26 -10.51 -19.47 -4.39
CA VAL A 26 -10.03 -19.12 -3.04
C VAL A 26 -9.98 -20.32 -2.08
N GLU A 27 -10.96 -21.21 -2.15
CA GLU A 27 -11.00 -22.42 -1.30
C GLU A 27 -9.87 -23.39 -1.65
N GLU A 28 -9.67 -23.65 -2.95
CA GLU A 28 -8.60 -24.52 -3.43
C GLU A 28 -7.22 -23.94 -3.08
N ASP A 29 -7.02 -22.64 -3.32
CA ASP A 29 -5.75 -21.96 -3.07
C ASP A 29 -5.39 -21.99 -1.58
N ILE A 30 -6.32 -21.69 -0.68
CA ILE A 30 -6.05 -21.74 0.77
C ILE A 30 -5.78 -23.18 1.23
N ARG A 31 -6.48 -24.17 0.71
CA ARG A 31 -6.21 -25.58 1.00
C ARG A 31 -4.78 -25.97 0.55
N LEU A 32 -4.37 -25.58 -0.65
CA LEU A 32 -3.00 -25.82 -1.14
C LEU A 32 -1.95 -25.14 -0.27
N MET A 33 -2.18 -23.90 0.17
CA MET A 33 -1.30 -23.21 1.10
C MET A 33 -1.16 -23.96 2.43
N ALA A 34 -2.27 -24.51 2.96
CA ALA A 34 -2.25 -25.32 4.17
C ALA A 34 -1.47 -26.62 3.99
N GLU A 35 -1.67 -27.33 2.87
CA GLU A 35 -0.93 -28.55 2.51
C GLU A 35 0.58 -28.28 2.38
N MET A 36 0.97 -27.11 1.87
CA MET A 36 2.38 -26.64 1.83
C MET A 36 2.94 -26.30 3.21
N GLY A 37 2.11 -26.25 4.25
CA GLY A 37 2.53 -25.94 5.62
C GLY A 37 2.71 -24.44 5.90
N LEU A 38 2.16 -23.56 5.09
CA LEU A 38 2.21 -22.11 5.31
C LEU A 38 1.51 -21.74 6.61
N LYS A 39 2.08 -20.80 7.37
CA LYS A 39 1.56 -20.36 8.67
C LYS A 39 0.97 -18.97 8.63
N THR A 40 1.30 -18.20 7.62
CA THR A 40 0.80 -16.84 7.42
C THR A 40 0.55 -16.60 5.95
N TYR A 41 -0.55 -15.94 5.63
CA TYR A 41 -0.85 -15.49 4.27
C TYR A 41 -1.06 -13.97 4.27
N ARG A 42 -0.18 -13.27 3.53
CA ARG A 42 -0.34 -11.84 3.29
C ARG A 42 -1.06 -11.60 1.98
N PHE A 43 -2.15 -10.88 2.03
CA PHE A 43 -2.91 -10.45 0.85
C PHE A 43 -3.36 -9.00 0.99
N SER A 44 -3.73 -8.37 -0.11
CA SER A 44 -4.32 -7.03 -0.12
C SER A 44 -5.83 -7.08 -0.35
N ILE A 45 -6.53 -6.14 0.28
CA ILE A 45 -7.94 -5.88 -0.03
C ILE A 45 -8.00 -4.83 -1.11
N ALA A 46 -8.72 -5.10 -2.21
CA ALA A 46 -8.85 -4.14 -3.30
C ALA A 46 -9.83 -3.02 -2.92
N TRP A 47 -9.33 -1.79 -2.82
CA TRP A 47 -10.16 -0.62 -2.50
C TRP A 47 -11.34 -0.47 -3.48
N ALA A 48 -11.07 -0.62 -4.77
CA ALA A 48 -12.09 -0.58 -5.81
C ALA A 48 -13.13 -1.73 -5.71
N ARG A 49 -12.85 -2.81 -4.97
CA ARG A 49 -13.82 -3.86 -4.71
C ARG A 49 -14.76 -3.51 -3.57
N ILE A 50 -14.27 -2.77 -2.59
CA ILE A 50 -15.07 -2.32 -1.43
C ILE A 50 -15.87 -1.06 -1.76
N PHE A 51 -15.28 -0.13 -2.51
CA PHE A 51 -15.89 1.11 -2.97
C PHE A 51 -15.72 1.23 -4.49
N PRO A 52 -16.61 0.61 -5.29
CA PRO A 52 -16.42 0.55 -6.75
C PRO A 52 -16.70 1.85 -7.49
N THR A 53 -17.67 2.65 -7.03
CA THR A 53 -18.19 3.81 -7.76
C THR A 53 -18.23 5.10 -6.94
N SER A 54 -18.29 5.00 -5.64
CA SER A 54 -18.29 6.16 -4.73
C SER A 54 -17.80 5.75 -3.34
N MET A 55 -17.43 6.73 -2.52
CA MET A 55 -17.13 6.49 -1.11
C MET A 55 -18.39 6.41 -0.22
N ASP A 56 -19.58 6.60 -0.77
CA ASP A 56 -20.82 6.64 0.03
C ASP A 56 -21.50 5.28 0.12
N GLU A 57 -21.19 4.36 -0.77
CA GLU A 57 -21.81 3.05 -0.83
C GLU A 57 -20.77 1.92 -0.78
N VAL A 58 -20.87 1.08 0.25
CA VAL A 58 -20.02 -0.09 0.41
C VAL A 58 -20.57 -1.25 -0.40
N ASN A 59 -19.72 -1.90 -1.18
CA ASN A 59 -20.06 -3.12 -1.89
C ASN A 59 -20.04 -4.33 -0.94
N GLN A 60 -21.21 -4.77 -0.49
CA GLN A 60 -21.33 -5.89 0.43
C GLN A 60 -20.70 -7.18 -0.13
N LYS A 61 -20.86 -7.47 -1.43
CA LYS A 61 -20.24 -8.65 -2.06
C LYS A 61 -18.71 -8.61 -1.98
N GLY A 62 -18.13 -7.41 -2.01
CA GLY A 62 -16.70 -7.22 -1.80
C GLY A 62 -16.29 -7.56 -0.38
N LEU A 63 -17.03 -7.10 0.62
CA LEU A 63 -16.79 -7.46 2.02
C LEU A 63 -16.96 -8.97 2.25
N ASP A 64 -18.03 -9.58 1.74
CA ASP A 64 -18.32 -11.01 1.91
C ASP A 64 -17.21 -11.91 1.35
N PHE A 65 -16.62 -11.53 0.21
CA PHE A 65 -15.48 -12.26 -0.34
C PHE A 65 -14.28 -12.28 0.62
N TYR A 66 -13.92 -11.14 1.21
CA TYR A 66 -12.80 -11.10 2.14
C TYR A 66 -13.13 -11.71 3.50
N HIS A 67 -14.39 -11.68 3.96
CA HIS A 67 -14.82 -12.48 5.11
C HIS A 67 -14.56 -13.98 4.84
N LYS A 68 -14.99 -14.49 3.68
CA LYS A 68 -14.75 -15.87 3.29
C LYS A 68 -13.25 -16.20 3.24
N LEU A 69 -12.43 -15.35 2.63
CA LEU A 69 -10.98 -15.55 2.54
C LEU A 69 -10.33 -15.63 3.92
N ILE A 70 -10.67 -14.70 4.82
CA ILE A 70 -10.14 -14.64 6.18
C ILE A 70 -10.56 -15.88 6.98
N ASP A 71 -11.83 -16.27 6.90
CA ASP A 71 -12.36 -17.44 7.60
C ASP A 71 -11.67 -18.73 7.12
N LEU A 72 -11.49 -18.90 5.81
CA LEU A 72 -10.75 -20.03 5.25
C LEU A 72 -9.29 -20.08 5.74
N CYS A 73 -8.62 -18.94 5.85
CA CYS A 73 -7.26 -18.90 6.42
C CYS A 73 -7.27 -19.42 7.87
N LEU A 74 -8.13 -18.87 8.72
CA LEU A 74 -8.20 -19.22 10.14
C LEU A 74 -8.60 -20.70 10.34
N GLU A 75 -9.58 -21.20 9.59
CA GLU A 75 -10.01 -22.61 9.62
C GLU A 75 -8.88 -23.59 9.25
N ASN A 76 -7.95 -23.14 8.40
CA ASN A 76 -6.78 -23.94 7.98
C ASN A 76 -5.51 -23.64 8.80
N GLY A 77 -5.60 -22.90 9.90
CA GLY A 77 -4.47 -22.60 10.78
C GLY A 77 -3.42 -21.65 10.14
N ILE A 78 -3.87 -20.82 9.21
CA ILE A 78 -3.07 -19.80 8.51
C ILE A 78 -3.45 -18.43 9.08
N GLU A 79 -2.50 -17.70 9.64
CA GLU A 79 -2.69 -16.34 10.16
C GLU A 79 -2.85 -15.34 9.00
N PRO A 80 -3.98 -14.62 8.87
CA PRO A 80 -4.14 -13.61 7.83
C PRO A 80 -3.36 -12.34 8.19
N MET A 81 -2.62 -11.80 7.22
CA MET A 81 -1.99 -10.48 7.28
C MET A 81 -2.54 -9.61 6.17
N VAL A 82 -3.29 -8.58 6.53
CA VAL A 82 -4.03 -7.75 5.56
C VAL A 82 -3.25 -6.50 5.20
N THR A 83 -3.07 -6.29 3.89
CA THR A 83 -2.59 -5.02 3.33
C THR A 83 -3.78 -4.21 2.84
N ILE A 84 -3.97 -3.00 3.39
CA ILE A 84 -5.11 -2.13 3.07
C ILE A 84 -4.97 -1.56 1.66
N TYR A 85 -3.80 -1.04 1.30
CA TYR A 85 -3.55 -0.44 -0.01
C TYR A 85 -2.32 -1.04 -0.69
N HIS A 86 -2.54 -1.63 -1.87
CA HIS A 86 -1.47 -2.16 -2.73
C HIS A 86 -1.63 -1.65 -4.18
N TRP A 87 -1.69 -0.29 -4.32
CA TRP A 87 -1.60 0.47 -5.57
C TRP A 87 -2.88 0.47 -6.44
N ASP A 88 -3.97 0.03 -5.89
CA ASP A 88 -5.27 -0.15 -6.55
C ASP A 88 -6.28 0.97 -6.24
N LEU A 89 -5.86 2.23 -6.43
CA LEU A 89 -6.72 3.39 -6.24
C LEU A 89 -7.98 3.29 -7.14
N PRO A 90 -9.20 3.46 -6.58
CA PRO A 90 -10.41 3.51 -7.38
C PRO A 90 -10.37 4.62 -8.43
N GLN A 91 -10.75 4.29 -9.65
CA GLN A 91 -10.68 5.21 -10.79
C GLN A 91 -11.49 6.50 -10.56
N PHE A 92 -12.65 6.40 -9.91
CA PHE A 92 -13.49 7.57 -9.62
C PHE A 92 -12.81 8.59 -8.70
N LEU A 93 -11.89 8.17 -7.80
CA LEU A 93 -11.11 9.07 -6.95
C LEU A 93 -10.03 9.79 -7.78
N GLN A 94 -9.44 9.08 -8.75
CA GLN A 94 -8.51 9.70 -9.70
C GLN A 94 -9.21 10.76 -10.55
N GLU A 95 -10.41 10.47 -11.03
CA GLU A 95 -11.21 11.38 -11.86
C GLU A 95 -11.74 12.57 -11.06
N LYS A 96 -12.21 12.35 -9.84
CA LYS A 96 -12.83 13.37 -9.00
C LYS A 96 -11.86 14.45 -8.54
N TYR A 97 -10.66 14.06 -8.08
CA TYR A 97 -9.70 15.00 -7.48
C TYR A 97 -8.23 14.62 -7.68
N ARG A 98 -7.92 13.78 -8.67
CA ARG A 98 -6.57 13.30 -9.00
C ARG A 98 -5.93 12.44 -7.91
N GLY A 99 -6.75 11.73 -7.13
CA GLY A 99 -6.30 10.73 -6.18
C GLY A 99 -5.29 11.27 -5.14
N TRP A 100 -4.11 10.66 -5.05
CA TRP A 100 -3.10 11.01 -4.07
C TRP A 100 -2.52 12.43 -4.19
N GLU A 101 -2.79 13.16 -5.25
CA GLU A 101 -2.38 14.56 -5.41
C GLU A 101 -3.22 15.50 -4.54
N SER A 102 -4.47 15.15 -4.21
CA SER A 102 -5.35 15.93 -3.35
C SER A 102 -5.30 15.46 -1.89
N ARG A 103 -5.48 16.39 -0.96
CA ARG A 103 -5.65 16.06 0.47
C ARG A 103 -6.99 15.37 0.77
N GLU A 104 -7.95 15.41 -0.14
CA GLU A 104 -9.24 14.72 0.00
C GLU A 104 -9.06 13.20 0.14
N VAL A 105 -8.04 12.63 -0.51
CA VAL A 105 -7.71 11.21 -0.41
C VAL A 105 -7.45 10.74 1.03
N ILE A 106 -6.97 11.63 1.91
CA ILE A 106 -6.68 11.30 3.31
C ILE A 106 -7.96 10.88 4.03
N THR A 107 -9.04 11.66 3.84
CA THR A 107 -10.35 11.35 4.43
C THR A 107 -10.96 10.10 3.83
N ASP A 108 -10.88 9.94 2.51
CA ASP A 108 -11.42 8.77 1.82
C ASP A 108 -10.64 7.49 2.17
N PHE A 109 -9.31 7.57 2.30
CA PHE A 109 -8.49 6.45 2.76
C PHE A 109 -8.80 6.05 4.21
N LYS A 110 -8.96 7.04 5.10
CA LYS A 110 -9.39 6.79 6.49
C LYS A 110 -10.75 6.06 6.51
N LYS A 111 -11.73 6.54 5.74
CA LYS A 111 -13.06 5.90 5.64
C LYS A 111 -12.94 4.46 5.16
N TYR A 112 -12.13 4.21 4.14
CA TYR A 112 -11.85 2.87 3.63
C TYR A 112 -11.22 1.98 4.71
N ALA A 113 -10.16 2.45 5.37
CA ALA A 113 -9.48 1.71 6.43
C ALA A 113 -10.41 1.38 7.60
N VAL A 114 -11.22 2.35 8.07
CA VAL A 114 -12.23 2.15 9.12
C VAL A 114 -13.23 1.07 8.72
N THR A 115 -13.75 1.12 7.49
CA THR A 115 -14.66 0.07 6.98
C THR A 115 -14.05 -1.33 7.09
N LEU A 116 -12.75 -1.47 6.79
CA LEU A 116 -12.06 -2.75 6.90
C LEU A 116 -11.83 -3.16 8.36
N PHE A 117 -11.47 -2.23 9.24
CA PHE A 117 -11.27 -2.51 10.66
C PHE A 117 -12.57 -2.94 11.34
N GLU A 118 -13.68 -2.28 11.04
CA GLU A 118 -15.01 -2.67 11.54
C GLU A 118 -15.43 -4.06 11.03
N ALA A 119 -15.16 -4.36 9.74
CA ALA A 119 -15.52 -5.64 9.16
C ALA A 119 -14.65 -6.80 9.66
N TYR A 120 -13.35 -6.62 9.79
CA TYR A 120 -12.40 -7.74 9.96
C TYR A 120 -11.53 -7.64 11.22
N GLY A 121 -11.54 -6.52 11.95
CA GLY A 121 -10.65 -6.28 13.08
C GLY A 121 -10.77 -7.31 14.22
N SER A 122 -11.94 -7.93 14.38
CA SER A 122 -12.14 -9.01 15.36
C SER A 122 -11.46 -10.33 14.97
N LYS A 123 -11.06 -10.51 13.70
CA LYS A 123 -10.49 -11.74 13.15
C LYS A 123 -9.04 -11.58 12.70
N VAL A 124 -8.65 -10.38 12.27
CA VAL A 124 -7.33 -10.08 11.70
C VAL A 124 -6.49 -9.32 12.72
N LYS A 125 -5.36 -9.89 13.08
CA LYS A 125 -4.41 -9.30 14.03
C LYS A 125 -3.36 -8.42 13.37
N TYR A 126 -2.91 -8.75 12.14
CA TYR A 126 -1.77 -8.11 11.48
C TYR A 126 -2.20 -7.30 10.27
N TRP A 127 -1.86 -6.01 10.28
CA TRP A 127 -2.26 -5.06 9.25
C TRP A 127 -1.10 -4.28 8.68
N ILE A 128 -1.15 -4.06 7.37
CA ILE A 128 -0.24 -3.16 6.65
C ILE A 128 -1.09 -2.09 5.99
N THR A 129 -0.87 -0.84 6.35
CA THR A 129 -1.63 0.27 5.78
C THR A 129 -1.38 0.41 4.29
N ILE A 130 -0.10 0.57 3.92
CA ILE A 130 0.32 0.91 2.56
C ILE A 130 1.52 0.06 2.19
N ASN A 131 1.44 -0.58 1.02
CA ASN A 131 2.55 -1.33 0.45
C ASN A 131 3.50 -0.39 -0.30
N GLU A 132 4.77 -0.40 0.08
CA GLU A 132 5.89 0.20 -0.62
C GLU A 132 5.61 1.62 -1.16
N GLN A 133 5.27 2.53 -0.25
CA GLN A 133 5.04 3.93 -0.61
C GLN A 133 6.18 4.49 -1.46
N ASN A 134 7.41 4.17 -1.11
CA ASN A 134 8.62 4.64 -1.80
C ASN A 134 8.71 4.16 -3.26
N ILE A 135 8.00 3.09 -3.63
CA ILE A 135 7.97 2.58 -5.00
C ILE A 135 6.83 3.21 -5.78
N PHE A 136 5.57 3.07 -5.33
CA PHE A 136 4.45 3.51 -6.15
C PHE A 136 4.43 5.03 -6.38
N THR A 137 4.83 5.83 -5.37
CA THR A 137 4.89 7.28 -5.54
C THR A 137 6.01 7.70 -6.50
N ARG A 138 7.18 7.05 -6.41
CA ARG A 138 8.28 7.32 -7.33
C ARG A 138 7.91 6.94 -8.76
N MET A 139 7.35 5.76 -8.94
CA MET A 139 6.99 5.25 -10.27
C MET A 139 5.81 6.01 -10.88
N GLY A 140 4.89 6.51 -10.04
CA GLY A 140 3.73 7.27 -10.51
C GLY A 140 4.03 8.72 -10.84
N TRP A 141 4.83 9.42 -10.00
CA TRP A 141 5.00 10.88 -10.09
C TRP A 141 6.42 11.36 -10.41
N LEU A 142 7.42 10.49 -10.40
CA LEU A 142 8.79 10.89 -10.72
C LEU A 142 9.31 10.25 -12.02
N THR A 143 9.04 8.95 -12.24
CA THR A 143 9.57 8.21 -13.39
C THR A 143 8.51 7.81 -14.43
N ALA A 144 7.24 8.11 -14.20
CA ALA A 144 6.12 7.84 -15.11
C ALA A 144 5.97 6.36 -15.55
N GLN A 145 6.39 5.41 -14.71
CA GLN A 145 6.30 3.97 -15.01
C GLN A 145 4.97 3.37 -14.60
N HIS A 146 4.35 3.90 -13.54
CA HIS A 146 3.05 3.51 -13.03
C HIS A 146 2.02 4.63 -13.21
N PRO A 147 0.71 4.35 -13.08
CA PRO A 147 -0.29 5.41 -12.97
C PRO A 147 0.04 6.39 -11.83
N PRO A 148 -0.25 7.69 -12.00
CA PRO A 148 -0.87 8.36 -13.13
C PRO A 148 0.10 8.78 -14.26
N LYS A 149 1.32 8.27 -14.30
CA LYS A 149 2.36 8.54 -15.32
C LYS A 149 2.79 10.01 -15.40
N MET A 150 2.93 10.65 -14.26
CA MET A 150 3.53 11.98 -14.17
C MET A 150 5.06 11.89 -14.14
N SER A 151 5.76 12.87 -14.67
CA SER A 151 7.23 12.93 -14.62
C SER A 151 7.73 14.35 -14.43
N GLY A 152 8.86 14.48 -13.71
CA GLY A 152 9.63 15.72 -13.63
C GLY A 152 9.11 16.78 -12.64
N GLU A 153 8.06 16.48 -11.90
CA GLU A 153 7.49 17.44 -10.92
C GLU A 153 7.85 17.02 -9.47
N GLU A 154 9.09 17.27 -9.07
CA GLU A 154 9.57 16.90 -7.73
C GLU A 154 8.70 17.45 -6.61
N LYS A 155 8.25 18.70 -6.73
CA LYS A 155 7.38 19.32 -5.71
C LYS A 155 6.08 18.53 -5.54
N LEU A 156 5.45 18.11 -6.64
CA LEU A 156 4.23 17.31 -6.60
C LEU A 156 4.51 15.92 -6.02
N TYR A 157 5.63 15.31 -6.39
CA TYR A 157 6.06 14.04 -5.82
C TYR A 157 6.17 14.08 -4.29
N TYR A 158 6.82 15.10 -3.73
CA TYR A 158 6.91 15.26 -2.27
C TYR A 158 5.55 15.58 -1.64
N GLN A 159 4.69 16.35 -2.31
CA GLN A 159 3.33 16.61 -1.83
C GLN A 159 2.48 15.33 -1.78
N VAL A 160 2.54 14.50 -2.82
CA VAL A 160 1.89 13.17 -2.86
C VAL A 160 2.38 12.32 -1.70
N ASN A 161 3.69 12.24 -1.49
CA ASN A 161 4.25 11.48 -0.38
C ASN A 161 3.74 11.98 0.98
N HIS A 162 3.63 13.29 1.16
CA HIS A 162 3.08 13.87 2.39
C HIS A 162 1.62 13.46 2.60
N ASN A 163 0.79 13.49 1.55
CA ASN A 163 -0.59 13.04 1.65
C ASN A 163 -0.69 11.56 2.04
N VAL A 164 0.17 10.71 1.49
CA VAL A 164 0.24 9.28 1.83
C VAL A 164 0.66 9.06 3.29
N PHE A 165 1.64 9.81 3.81
CA PHE A 165 2.02 9.75 5.23
C PHE A 165 0.86 10.16 6.14
N LEU A 166 0.12 11.20 5.80
CA LEU A 166 -1.04 11.64 6.58
C LEU A 166 -2.16 10.60 6.54
N ALA A 167 -2.43 10.00 5.37
CA ALA A 167 -3.42 8.95 5.23
C ALA A 167 -3.06 7.71 6.09
N HIS A 168 -1.77 7.33 6.10
CA HIS A 168 -1.28 6.30 7.01
C HIS A 168 -1.54 6.65 8.48
N ALA A 169 -1.16 7.87 8.89
CA ALA A 169 -1.32 8.30 10.28
C ALA A 169 -2.79 8.28 10.71
N GLU A 170 -3.70 8.78 9.88
CA GLU A 170 -5.15 8.75 10.15
C GLU A 170 -5.70 7.32 10.26
N ALA A 171 -5.21 6.40 9.42
CA ALA A 171 -5.59 4.99 9.52
C ALA A 171 -5.06 4.34 10.80
N VAL A 172 -3.81 4.63 11.20
CA VAL A 172 -3.23 4.12 12.47
C VAL A 172 -3.99 4.63 13.68
N LEU A 173 -4.36 5.90 13.71
CA LEU A 173 -5.15 6.47 14.80
C LEU A 173 -6.52 5.77 14.93
N ALA A 174 -7.21 5.57 13.81
CA ALA A 174 -8.49 4.84 13.81
C ALA A 174 -8.33 3.36 14.21
N PHE A 175 -7.22 2.74 13.82
CA PHE A 175 -6.91 1.36 14.17
C PHE A 175 -6.75 1.14 15.69
N GLN A 176 -6.09 2.07 16.38
CA GLN A 176 -5.87 1.96 17.84
C GLN A 176 -7.18 1.89 18.63
N ASP A 177 -8.22 2.57 18.14
CA ASP A 177 -9.53 2.57 18.75
C ASP A 177 -10.36 1.32 18.40
N LEU A 178 -10.24 0.84 17.15
CA LEU A 178 -11.11 -0.22 16.61
C LEU A 178 -10.54 -1.63 16.74
N VAL A 179 -9.21 -1.77 16.81
CA VAL A 179 -8.51 -3.07 16.87
C VAL A 179 -7.41 -3.03 17.94
N PRO A 180 -7.77 -2.89 19.24
CA PRO A 180 -6.81 -2.61 20.30
C PRO A 180 -5.75 -3.71 20.51
N ASP A 181 -6.08 -4.97 20.18
CA ASP A 181 -5.17 -6.11 20.30
C ASP A 181 -4.41 -6.43 19.01
N GLY A 182 -4.57 -5.59 18.00
CA GLY A 182 -3.94 -5.75 16.70
C GLY A 182 -2.56 -5.09 16.59
N MET A 183 -1.90 -5.35 15.47
CA MET A 183 -0.63 -4.74 15.11
C MET A 183 -0.74 -4.15 13.70
N ILE A 184 -0.36 -2.89 13.54
CA ILE A 184 -0.42 -2.18 12.26
C ILE A 184 0.91 -1.50 11.96
N GLY A 185 1.28 -1.50 10.68
CA GLY A 185 2.48 -0.83 10.19
C GLY A 185 2.41 -0.56 8.71
N ALA A 186 3.56 -0.37 8.08
CA ALA A 186 3.70 -0.25 6.63
C ALA A 186 4.80 -1.18 6.13
N SER A 187 4.87 -1.41 4.82
CA SER A 187 5.97 -2.15 4.21
C SER A 187 6.74 -1.27 3.22
N PHE A 188 8.05 -1.48 3.12
CA PHE A 188 8.96 -0.72 2.28
C PHE A 188 9.84 -1.63 1.44
N ALA A 189 10.14 -1.21 0.21
CA ALA A 189 11.21 -1.78 -0.57
C ALA A 189 12.53 -1.13 -0.14
N LEU A 190 13.27 -1.78 0.73
CA LEU A 190 14.58 -1.31 1.18
C LEU A 190 15.68 -1.80 0.24
N HIS A 191 16.62 -0.90 -0.06
CA HIS A 191 17.77 -1.16 -0.90
C HIS A 191 19.06 -0.87 -0.11
N PRO A 192 19.59 -1.84 0.65
CA PRO A 192 20.82 -1.64 1.40
C PRO A 192 21.95 -1.21 0.49
N SER A 193 22.69 -0.17 0.88
CA SER A 193 23.88 0.28 0.17
C SER A 193 25.13 -0.01 0.97
N TYR A 194 26.24 -0.20 0.27
CA TYR A 194 27.56 -0.44 0.85
C TYR A 194 28.55 0.54 0.27
N ALA A 195 29.41 1.12 1.13
CA ALA A 195 30.52 1.92 0.64
C ALA A 195 31.49 1.01 -0.12
N ILE A 196 32.04 1.53 -1.23
CA ILE A 196 32.97 0.75 -2.07
C ILE A 196 34.28 0.41 -1.33
N ASP A 197 34.68 1.27 -0.38
CA ASP A 197 35.81 1.08 0.53
C ASP A 197 35.60 1.90 1.83
N CYS A 198 36.59 1.85 2.75
CA CYS A 198 36.53 2.54 4.05
C CYS A 198 36.94 4.01 4.01
N LYS A 199 37.13 4.63 2.84
CA LYS A 199 37.49 6.04 2.77
C LYS A 199 36.33 6.91 3.27
N PRO A 200 36.61 7.97 4.05
CA PRO A 200 35.54 8.80 4.64
C PRO A 200 34.54 9.33 3.63
N GLU A 201 35.00 9.78 2.46
CA GLU A 201 34.16 10.30 1.38
C GLU A 201 33.18 9.23 0.84
N ASN A 202 33.58 7.99 0.70
CA ASN A 202 32.72 6.91 0.23
C ASN A 202 31.72 6.46 1.30
N VAL A 203 32.14 6.48 2.56
CA VAL A 203 31.22 6.20 3.69
C VAL A 203 30.16 7.31 3.81
N VAL A 204 30.53 8.56 3.69
CA VAL A 204 29.58 9.70 3.72
C VAL A 204 28.63 9.64 2.53
N ALA A 205 29.12 9.38 1.32
CA ALA A 205 28.27 9.23 0.14
C ALA A 205 27.25 8.07 0.30
N LYS A 206 27.66 6.95 0.91
CA LYS A 206 26.73 5.87 1.26
C LYS A 206 25.68 6.30 2.27
N MET A 207 26.07 7.05 3.31
CA MET A 207 25.13 7.55 4.31
C MET A 207 24.10 8.52 3.68
N ASP A 208 24.56 9.48 2.87
CA ASP A 208 23.67 10.42 2.16
C ASP A 208 22.70 9.66 1.22
N TYR A 209 23.15 8.62 0.54
CA TYR A 209 22.31 7.79 -0.31
C TYR A 209 21.24 7.05 0.50
N ASP A 210 21.60 6.42 1.60
CA ASP A 210 20.67 5.70 2.46
C ASP A 210 19.65 6.64 3.12
N ASP A 211 20.07 7.84 3.54
CA ASP A 211 19.17 8.83 4.12
C ASP A 211 18.04 9.19 3.16
N LEU A 212 18.32 9.37 1.88
CA LEU A 212 17.33 9.70 0.86
C LEU A 212 16.55 8.47 0.35
N LYS A 213 17.21 7.32 0.24
CA LYS A 213 16.64 6.12 -0.38
C LYS A 213 15.82 5.27 0.58
N ASN A 214 16.29 5.17 1.82
CA ASN A 214 15.75 4.26 2.83
C ASN A 214 15.22 5.01 4.07
N TYR A 215 16.06 5.81 4.74
CA TYR A 215 15.74 6.38 6.05
C TYR A 215 14.72 7.52 5.99
N TRP A 216 14.61 8.26 4.86
CA TRP A 216 13.53 9.20 4.63
C TRP A 216 12.15 8.63 4.97
N TRP A 217 11.89 7.42 4.47
CA TRP A 217 10.62 6.72 4.67
C TRP A 217 10.51 6.19 6.10
N MET A 218 11.53 5.47 6.54
CA MET A 218 11.52 4.79 7.84
C MET A 218 11.40 5.77 8.99
N ASP A 219 12.11 6.89 8.95
CA ASP A 219 12.08 7.89 10.03
C ASP A 219 10.70 8.53 10.17
N ILE A 220 10.02 8.81 9.05
CA ILE A 220 8.69 9.40 9.10
C ILE A 220 7.68 8.40 9.70
N TYR A 221 7.70 7.14 9.30
CA TYR A 221 6.81 6.13 9.83
C TYR A 221 7.12 5.76 11.29
N ALA A 222 8.40 5.68 11.65
CA ALA A 222 8.81 5.28 12.99
C ALA A 222 8.75 6.43 14.01
N HIS A 223 9.00 7.66 13.58
CA HIS A 223 9.19 8.81 14.47
C HIS A 223 8.19 9.95 14.25
N GLY A 224 7.34 9.88 13.24
CA GLY A 224 6.35 10.91 12.89
C GLY A 224 6.97 12.25 12.47
N ARG A 225 8.23 12.26 12.02
CA ARG A 225 8.94 13.47 11.65
C ARG A 225 9.87 13.25 10.46
N TYR A 226 10.06 14.30 9.66
CA TYR A 226 11.02 14.27 8.58
C TYR A 226 12.46 14.24 9.12
N PRO A 227 13.35 13.44 8.53
CA PRO A 227 14.76 13.40 8.92
C PRO A 227 15.42 14.74 8.64
N LYS A 228 16.22 15.24 9.60
CA LYS A 228 16.87 16.55 9.49
C LYS A 228 17.79 16.66 8.27
N ALA A 229 18.51 15.59 7.96
CA ALA A 229 19.41 15.53 6.80
C ALA A 229 18.65 15.72 5.48
N ALA A 230 17.44 15.17 5.37
CA ALA A 230 16.63 15.26 4.17
C ALA A 230 15.97 16.64 4.00
N MET A 231 15.67 17.36 5.09
CA MET A 231 15.06 18.71 5.03
C MET A 231 15.89 19.72 4.25
N LYS A 232 17.21 19.58 4.19
CA LYS A 232 18.09 20.45 3.38
C LYS A 232 17.83 20.35 1.87
N TYR A 233 17.23 19.25 1.41
CA TYR A 233 16.88 19.03 0.01
C TYR A 233 15.47 19.52 -0.36
N LEU A 234 14.66 19.89 0.65
CA LEU A 234 13.29 20.37 0.46
C LEU A 234 13.17 21.91 0.55
N GLN A 235 14.24 22.60 0.87
CA GLN A 235 14.31 24.06 0.92
C GLN A 235 14.67 24.63 -0.46
#